data_1315c2a9ff1637833d7d6aa97fa0344a
#
_entry.id   1315c2a9ff1637833d7d6aa97fa0344a
#
_cell.length_a   1.000
_cell.length_b   1.000
_cell.length_c   1.000
_cell.angle_alpha   90.00
_cell.angle_beta   90.00
_cell.angle_gamma   90.00
#
_symmetry.space_group_name_H-M   'P 1'
#
loop_
_entity.id
_entity.type
_entity.pdbx_description
1 polymer ?
#
loop_
_entity_poly.entity_id
_entity_poly.type
_entity_poly.pdbx_seq_one_letter_code
_entity_poly.pdbx_strand_id
1 'polypeptide(L)'
;MAAAPIDPTVAAATLGGTFLCAASANSFNQIIEIERDASMNRTMRRPLPSGRITPAHATGWAAASGLVGVGTLAVGTNELTAALGAATLGLYTLAYTPMKPLTPWNTWMGAVVGAIPPVMGWTAAGGALISAEAAALSSALFLWQMPHFLALAWMYRNDYMQGGYKMVPLTDPTGERTASLCLQYSVYLALLPPACWAAGVTSCMFAVESVGFNGLLLLAAFRFRQNHQRGQAHARRLFLASLAYLPVFFACLLLHQNRQPITARLAEEVVDDGYNDARDRLLSRGRQLCLHEHIVHPPAADADGTIASARACPVHFGKASADSAAGIVESAADSAAGIVESAAATATTLAVQKLPE
;
A
#
# COMPACT_ATOMS: atom_id res chain seq x y z
N MET A 1 -2.90 -10.43 7.50
CA MET A 1 -3.85 -9.93 6.48
C MET A 1 -4.65 -11.04 5.80
N ALA A 2 -4.25 -12.32 5.85
CA ALA A 2 -5.12 -13.40 5.38
C ALA A 2 -6.32 -13.60 6.32
N ALA A 3 -7.52 -13.78 5.74
CA ALA A 3 -8.76 -14.03 6.51
C ALA A 3 -8.83 -15.46 7.09
N ALA A 4 -7.99 -16.38 6.61
CA ALA A 4 -7.87 -17.77 7.05
C ALA A 4 -6.41 -18.11 7.38
N PRO A 5 -6.16 -19.22 8.10
CA PRO A 5 -4.80 -19.74 8.28
C PRO A 5 -4.13 -19.93 6.92
N ILE A 6 -2.92 -19.39 6.77
CA ILE A 6 -2.16 -19.54 5.52
C ILE A 6 -1.70 -20.99 5.41
N ASP A 7 -2.02 -21.63 4.29
CA ASP A 7 -1.48 -22.96 3.96
C ASP A 7 0.05 -22.85 3.84
N PRO A 8 0.81 -23.65 4.62
CA PRO A 8 2.27 -23.66 4.55
C PRO A 8 2.82 -23.93 3.15
N THR A 9 2.12 -24.69 2.33
CA THR A 9 2.53 -24.96 0.94
C THR A 9 2.41 -23.72 0.06
N VAL A 10 1.32 -22.97 0.20
CA VAL A 10 1.13 -21.66 -0.48
C VAL A 10 2.19 -20.66 0.00
N ALA A 11 2.48 -20.62 1.29
CA ALA A 11 3.53 -19.73 1.82
C ALA A 11 4.91 -20.09 1.26
N ALA A 12 5.26 -21.38 1.24
CA ALA A 12 6.54 -21.86 0.69
C ALA A 12 6.65 -21.57 -0.82
N ALA A 13 5.58 -21.82 -1.59
CA ALA A 13 5.52 -21.51 -3.02
C ALA A 13 5.66 -20.00 -3.29
N THR A 14 4.98 -19.17 -2.49
CA THR A 14 5.06 -17.71 -2.60
C THR A 14 6.49 -17.21 -2.35
N LEU A 15 7.10 -17.65 -1.24
CA LEU A 15 8.45 -17.25 -0.87
C LEU A 15 9.48 -17.77 -1.87
N GLY A 16 9.44 -19.07 -2.22
CA GLY A 16 10.36 -19.70 -3.15
C GLY A 16 10.24 -19.15 -4.57
N GLY A 17 9.02 -19.02 -5.07
CA GLY A 17 8.76 -18.47 -6.39
C GLY A 17 9.17 -17.00 -6.52
N THR A 18 8.84 -16.17 -5.52
CA THR A 18 9.25 -14.77 -5.48
C THR A 18 10.79 -14.63 -5.39
N PHE A 19 11.44 -15.45 -4.56
CA PHE A 19 12.90 -15.48 -4.47
C PHE A 19 13.56 -15.82 -5.82
N LEU A 20 13.04 -16.83 -6.52
CA LEU A 20 13.58 -17.24 -7.83
C LEU A 20 13.33 -16.17 -8.90
N CYS A 21 12.19 -15.51 -8.91
CA CYS A 21 11.93 -14.35 -9.78
C CYS A 21 12.92 -13.20 -9.49
N ALA A 22 13.17 -12.91 -8.21
CA ALA A 22 14.13 -11.89 -7.81
C ALA A 22 15.57 -12.27 -8.17
N ALA A 23 15.96 -13.54 -8.00
CA ALA A 23 17.26 -14.06 -8.42
C ALA A 23 17.46 -13.93 -9.94
N SER A 24 16.43 -14.26 -10.73
CA SER A 24 16.41 -14.06 -12.18
C SER A 24 16.58 -12.59 -12.55
N ALA A 25 15.76 -11.70 -11.98
CA ALA A 25 15.82 -10.26 -12.23
C ALA A 25 17.20 -9.67 -11.93
N ASN A 26 17.78 -10.03 -10.78
CA ASN A 26 19.11 -9.59 -10.39
C ASN A 26 20.21 -10.15 -11.31
N SER A 27 20.07 -11.37 -11.81
CA SER A 27 21.02 -11.97 -12.75
C SER A 27 20.96 -11.27 -14.11
N PHE A 28 19.78 -11.03 -14.65
CA PHE A 28 19.62 -10.24 -15.88
C PHE A 28 20.14 -8.82 -15.72
N ASN A 29 19.90 -8.18 -14.56
CA ASN A 29 20.47 -6.86 -14.28
C ASN A 29 22.00 -6.89 -14.38
N GLN A 30 22.67 -7.86 -13.75
CA GLN A 30 24.13 -7.97 -13.81
C GLN A 30 24.63 -8.27 -15.23
N ILE A 31 23.88 -9.01 -16.05
CA ILE A 31 24.23 -9.27 -17.46
C ILE A 31 24.16 -7.97 -18.27
N ILE A 32 23.09 -7.21 -18.12
CA ILE A 32 22.88 -5.93 -18.84
C ILE A 32 23.91 -4.87 -18.42
N GLU A 33 24.37 -4.91 -17.17
CA GLU A 33 25.21 -3.87 -16.56
C GLU A 33 26.70 -4.29 -16.42
N ILE A 34 27.17 -5.36 -17.07
CA ILE A 34 28.56 -5.89 -16.90
C ILE A 34 29.60 -4.78 -17.01
N GLU A 35 29.58 -4.00 -18.09
CA GLU A 35 30.57 -2.95 -18.35
C GLU A 35 30.50 -1.81 -17.32
N ARG A 36 29.28 -1.44 -16.91
CA ARG A 36 29.05 -0.41 -15.90
C ARG A 36 29.46 -0.86 -14.52
N ASP A 37 29.14 -2.10 -14.17
CA ASP A 37 29.54 -2.73 -12.92
C ASP A 37 31.06 -2.83 -12.79
N ALA A 38 31.76 -3.06 -13.90
CA ALA A 38 33.21 -3.12 -13.93
C ALA A 38 33.88 -1.77 -13.63
N SER A 39 33.19 -0.65 -13.92
CA SER A 39 33.72 0.71 -13.68
C SER A 39 33.46 1.23 -12.25
N MET A 40 32.63 0.54 -11.45
CA MET A 40 32.27 0.96 -10.10
C MET A 40 33.01 0.17 -9.01
N ASN A 41 33.61 0.85 -8.02
CA ASN A 41 34.36 0.21 -6.94
C ASN A 41 33.52 -0.82 -6.15
N ARG A 42 32.24 -0.53 -5.97
CA ARG A 42 31.29 -1.38 -5.22
C ARG A 42 30.95 -2.68 -5.97
N THR A 43 30.91 -2.67 -7.30
CA THR A 43 30.36 -3.76 -8.12
C THR A 43 31.37 -4.45 -9.00
N MET A 44 32.57 -3.89 -9.23
CA MET A 44 33.63 -4.47 -10.06
C MET A 44 34.05 -5.90 -9.66
N ARG A 45 33.83 -6.27 -8.38
CA ARG A 45 34.14 -7.62 -7.87
C ARG A 45 32.97 -8.61 -7.99
N ARG A 46 31.83 -8.20 -8.59
CA ARG A 46 30.72 -9.14 -8.87
C ARG A 46 31.19 -10.27 -9.80
N PRO A 47 30.50 -11.43 -9.79
CA PRO A 47 30.92 -12.59 -10.56
C PRO A 47 31.10 -12.34 -12.05
N LEU A 48 30.22 -11.58 -12.68
CA LEU A 48 30.27 -11.28 -14.12
C LEU A 48 31.39 -10.28 -14.48
N PRO A 49 31.48 -9.08 -13.88
CA PRO A 49 32.58 -8.16 -14.18
C PRO A 49 33.95 -8.72 -13.89
N SER A 50 34.08 -9.58 -12.86
CA SER A 50 35.38 -10.24 -12.51
C SER A 50 35.71 -11.47 -13.35
N GLY A 51 34.85 -11.86 -14.30
CA GLY A 51 35.09 -13.02 -15.18
C GLY A 51 34.93 -14.39 -14.50
N ARG A 52 34.46 -14.46 -13.26
CA ARG A 52 34.24 -15.72 -12.53
C ARG A 52 33.08 -16.56 -13.09
N ILE A 53 32.14 -15.94 -13.76
CA ILE A 53 31.00 -16.58 -14.43
C ILE A 53 30.92 -15.99 -15.83
N THR A 54 30.64 -16.82 -16.83
CA THR A 54 30.44 -16.37 -18.21
C THR A 54 29.02 -15.77 -18.37
N PRO A 55 28.82 -14.79 -19.27
CA PRO A 55 27.50 -14.25 -19.57
C PRO A 55 26.47 -15.33 -20.02
N ALA A 56 26.94 -16.33 -20.80
CA ALA A 56 26.09 -17.43 -21.25
C ALA A 56 25.57 -18.28 -20.08
N HIS A 57 26.45 -18.61 -19.12
CA HIS A 57 26.06 -19.34 -17.91
C HIS A 57 25.09 -18.53 -17.07
N ALA A 58 25.34 -17.22 -16.87
CA ALA A 58 24.47 -16.33 -16.13
C ALA A 58 23.08 -16.18 -16.81
N THR A 59 23.04 -16.12 -18.15
CA THR A 59 21.78 -16.06 -18.92
C THR A 59 20.98 -17.35 -18.75
N GLY A 60 21.62 -18.53 -18.85
CA GLY A 60 20.96 -19.81 -18.60
C GLY A 60 20.37 -19.89 -17.19
N TRP A 61 21.13 -19.49 -16.18
CA TRP A 61 20.67 -19.41 -14.80
C TRP A 61 19.50 -18.42 -14.62
N ALA A 62 19.60 -17.22 -15.19
CA ALA A 62 18.58 -16.20 -15.10
C ALA A 62 17.26 -16.68 -15.74
N ALA A 63 17.34 -17.27 -16.94
CA ALA A 63 16.18 -17.80 -17.62
C ALA A 63 15.54 -18.97 -16.83
N ALA A 64 16.35 -19.95 -16.42
CA ALA A 64 15.86 -21.09 -15.65
C ALA A 64 15.20 -20.67 -14.33
N SER A 65 15.86 -19.81 -13.53
CA SER A 65 15.32 -19.34 -12.27
C SER A 65 14.03 -18.52 -12.46
N GLY A 66 13.93 -17.72 -13.52
CA GLY A 66 12.70 -16.97 -13.85
C GLY A 66 11.53 -17.88 -14.21
N LEU A 67 11.77 -18.84 -15.11
CA LEU A 67 10.74 -19.82 -15.52
C LEU A 67 10.27 -20.70 -14.35
N VAL A 68 11.22 -21.23 -13.57
CA VAL A 68 10.88 -22.03 -12.38
C VAL A 68 10.17 -21.15 -11.33
N GLY A 69 10.61 -19.91 -11.13
CA GLY A 69 9.99 -18.98 -10.19
C GLY A 69 8.52 -18.69 -10.53
N VAL A 70 8.24 -18.27 -11.77
CA VAL A 70 6.88 -18.01 -12.24
C VAL A 70 6.04 -19.30 -12.25
N GLY A 71 6.61 -20.44 -12.67
CA GLY A 71 5.95 -21.73 -12.64
C GLY A 71 5.57 -22.18 -11.22
N THR A 72 6.48 -21.97 -10.23
CA THR A 72 6.21 -22.24 -8.82
C THR A 72 5.06 -21.40 -8.29
N LEU A 73 4.99 -20.11 -8.65
CA LEU A 73 3.88 -19.24 -8.29
C LEU A 73 2.58 -19.69 -8.94
N ALA A 74 2.60 -20.07 -10.22
CA ALA A 74 1.40 -20.48 -10.93
C ALA A 74 0.78 -21.77 -10.37
N VAL A 75 1.62 -22.76 -10.07
CA VAL A 75 1.16 -24.07 -9.57
C VAL A 75 0.89 -24.04 -8.06
N GLY A 76 1.73 -23.34 -7.31
CA GLY A 76 1.68 -23.36 -5.84
C GLY A 76 0.85 -22.25 -5.21
N THR A 77 0.36 -21.28 -6.00
CA THR A 77 -0.47 -20.18 -5.50
C THR A 77 -1.68 -19.96 -6.42
N ASN A 78 -1.63 -18.96 -7.30
CA ASN A 78 -2.68 -18.68 -8.29
C ASN A 78 -2.10 -17.90 -9.49
N GLU A 79 -2.88 -17.85 -10.58
CA GLU A 79 -2.47 -17.18 -11.84
C GLU A 79 -2.16 -15.70 -11.66
N LEU A 80 -2.92 -14.98 -10.82
CA LEU A 80 -2.72 -13.56 -10.57
C LEU A 80 -1.36 -13.32 -9.90
N THR A 81 -1.00 -14.10 -8.89
CA THR A 81 0.30 -14.01 -8.22
C THR A 81 1.45 -14.34 -9.16
N ALA A 82 1.28 -15.35 -10.03
CA ALA A 82 2.25 -15.69 -11.07
C ALA A 82 2.41 -14.55 -12.09
N ALA A 83 1.32 -13.95 -12.52
CA ALA A 83 1.32 -12.80 -13.43
C ALA A 83 2.04 -11.58 -12.81
N LEU A 84 1.82 -11.30 -11.52
CA LEU A 84 2.55 -10.26 -10.79
C LEU A 84 4.04 -10.57 -10.68
N GLY A 85 4.42 -11.83 -10.45
CA GLY A 85 5.82 -12.28 -10.46
C GLY A 85 6.50 -12.07 -11.81
N ALA A 86 5.83 -12.48 -12.89
CA ALA A 86 6.30 -12.26 -14.27
C ALA A 86 6.39 -10.77 -14.61
N ALA A 87 5.38 -9.97 -14.22
CA ALA A 87 5.39 -8.52 -14.41
C ALA A 87 6.54 -7.85 -13.65
N THR A 88 6.80 -8.26 -12.41
CA THR A 88 7.94 -7.75 -11.63
C THR A 88 9.27 -8.04 -12.34
N LEU A 89 9.48 -9.28 -12.80
CA LEU A 89 10.66 -9.68 -13.55
C LEU A 89 10.80 -8.88 -14.84
N GLY A 90 9.73 -8.77 -15.64
CA GLY A 90 9.73 -8.02 -16.89
C GLY A 90 9.98 -6.52 -16.69
N LEU A 91 9.27 -5.86 -15.76
CA LEU A 91 9.47 -4.44 -15.45
C LEU A 91 10.86 -4.14 -14.93
N TYR A 92 11.43 -5.04 -14.10
CA TYR A 92 12.78 -4.87 -13.58
C TYR A 92 13.81 -4.96 -14.68
N THR A 93 13.72 -5.98 -15.56
CA THR A 93 14.75 -6.26 -16.57
C THR A 93 14.61 -5.39 -17.82
N LEU A 94 13.38 -5.18 -18.30
CA LEU A 94 13.11 -4.52 -19.59
C LEU A 94 12.83 -3.02 -19.46
N ALA A 95 12.38 -2.54 -18.29
CA ALA A 95 12.11 -1.12 -18.07
C ALA A 95 13.11 -0.49 -17.10
N TYR A 96 13.13 -0.92 -15.84
CA TYR A 96 13.94 -0.29 -14.80
C TYR A 96 15.46 -0.32 -15.10
N THR A 97 16.00 -1.49 -15.43
CA THR A 97 17.44 -1.63 -15.66
C THR A 97 17.93 -0.77 -16.85
N PRO A 98 17.28 -0.79 -18.02
CA PRO A 98 17.67 0.09 -19.14
C PRO A 98 17.45 1.59 -18.86
N MET A 99 16.49 1.96 -18.00
CA MET A 99 16.26 3.37 -17.66
C MET A 99 17.36 4.00 -16.82
N LYS A 100 18.13 3.22 -16.05
CA LYS A 100 19.16 3.74 -15.15
C LYS A 100 20.18 4.67 -15.83
N PRO A 101 20.75 4.36 -17.02
CA PRO A 101 21.62 5.27 -17.73
C PRO A 101 20.89 6.37 -18.53
N LEU A 102 19.58 6.26 -18.70
CA LEU A 102 18.83 7.15 -19.59
C LEU A 102 18.22 8.34 -18.84
N THR A 103 17.61 8.10 -17.67
CA THR A 103 16.82 9.11 -16.98
C THR A 103 16.79 8.90 -15.46
N PRO A 104 16.73 9.99 -14.65
CA PRO A 104 16.54 9.91 -13.20
C PRO A 104 15.21 9.29 -12.76
N TRP A 105 14.23 9.18 -13.66
CA TRP A 105 12.94 8.53 -13.39
C TRP A 105 13.07 7.02 -13.08
N ASN A 106 14.23 6.42 -13.36
CA ASN A 106 14.52 5.05 -12.94
C ASN A 106 14.25 4.81 -11.44
N THR A 107 14.44 5.83 -10.59
CA THR A 107 14.21 5.73 -9.14
C THR A 107 12.74 5.41 -8.83
N TRP A 108 11.81 6.12 -9.47
CA TRP A 108 10.37 5.88 -9.31
C TRP A 108 9.93 4.56 -9.95
N MET A 109 10.47 4.24 -11.14
CA MET A 109 10.22 2.94 -11.76
C MET A 109 10.68 1.79 -10.85
N GLY A 110 11.86 1.90 -10.26
CA GLY A 110 12.36 0.93 -9.28
C GLY A 110 11.46 0.81 -8.05
N ALA A 111 10.90 1.93 -7.57
CA ALA A 111 9.97 1.93 -6.45
C ALA A 111 8.63 1.26 -6.80
N VAL A 112 8.12 1.43 -8.03
CA VAL A 112 6.93 0.70 -8.53
C VAL A 112 7.19 -0.80 -8.56
N VAL A 113 8.29 -1.23 -9.17
CA VAL A 113 8.67 -2.64 -9.25
C VAL A 113 8.81 -3.27 -7.86
N GLY A 114 9.49 -2.55 -6.94
CA GLY A 114 9.69 -3.02 -5.56
C GLY A 114 8.43 -3.00 -4.68
N ALA A 115 7.37 -2.33 -5.12
CA ALA A 115 6.08 -2.31 -4.43
C ALA A 115 5.17 -3.51 -4.77
N ILE A 116 5.49 -4.30 -5.81
CA ILE A 116 4.69 -5.46 -6.25
C ILE A 116 4.82 -6.67 -5.32
N PRO A 117 6.02 -7.08 -4.83
CA PRO A 117 6.17 -8.31 -4.05
C PRO A 117 5.28 -8.43 -2.80
N PRO A 118 5.02 -7.38 -2.00
CA PRO A 118 4.06 -7.48 -0.90
C PRO A 118 2.63 -7.78 -1.37
N VAL A 119 2.25 -7.23 -2.53
CA VAL A 119 0.94 -7.51 -3.14
C VAL A 119 0.87 -8.96 -3.63
N MET A 120 1.99 -9.53 -4.12
CA MET A 120 2.04 -10.97 -4.45
C MET A 120 1.75 -11.84 -3.23
N GLY A 121 2.29 -11.50 -2.06
CA GLY A 121 1.95 -12.20 -0.81
C GLY A 121 0.46 -12.08 -0.45
N TRP A 122 -0.14 -10.92 -0.66
CA TRP A 122 -1.55 -10.67 -0.44
C TRP A 122 -2.45 -11.50 -1.39
N THR A 123 -2.15 -11.47 -2.69
CA THR A 123 -2.91 -12.20 -3.71
C THR A 123 -2.73 -13.72 -3.61
N ALA A 124 -1.54 -14.19 -3.21
CA ALA A 124 -1.29 -15.61 -2.92
C ALA A 124 -2.16 -16.13 -1.77
N ALA A 125 -2.46 -15.28 -0.78
CA ALA A 125 -3.37 -15.59 0.31
C ALA A 125 -4.87 -15.39 -0.05
N GLY A 126 -5.21 -15.23 -1.32
CA GLY A 126 -6.59 -15.05 -1.81
C GLY A 126 -7.11 -13.62 -1.72
N GLY A 127 -6.26 -12.64 -1.41
CA GLY A 127 -6.65 -11.22 -1.34
C GLY A 127 -6.89 -10.63 -2.73
N ALA A 128 -7.85 -9.70 -2.83
CA ALA A 128 -8.13 -8.99 -4.06
C ALA A 128 -7.03 -7.99 -4.41
N LEU A 129 -6.66 -7.90 -5.70
CA LEU A 129 -5.64 -6.95 -6.18
C LEU A 129 -6.08 -5.50 -5.96
N ILE A 130 -7.36 -5.21 -6.22
CA ILE A 130 -7.96 -3.89 -5.99
C ILE A 130 -8.64 -3.93 -4.62
N SER A 131 -7.86 -3.63 -3.58
CA SER A 131 -8.33 -3.56 -2.20
C SER A 131 -7.52 -2.54 -1.41
N ALA A 132 -8.07 -2.06 -0.30
CA ALA A 132 -7.37 -1.12 0.59
C ALA A 132 -6.10 -1.74 1.20
N GLU A 133 -6.11 -3.04 1.47
CA GLU A 133 -4.97 -3.79 1.99
C GLU A 133 -3.83 -3.88 0.96
N ALA A 134 -4.15 -4.22 -0.30
CA ALA A 134 -3.17 -4.23 -1.38
C ALA A 134 -2.57 -2.84 -1.61
N ALA A 135 -3.42 -1.80 -1.58
CA ALA A 135 -2.97 -0.40 -1.69
C ALA A 135 -2.08 0.01 -0.50
N ALA A 136 -2.42 -0.38 0.73
CA ALA A 136 -1.60 -0.13 1.91
C ALA A 136 -0.22 -0.79 1.82
N LEU A 137 -0.17 -2.07 1.41
CA LEU A 137 1.07 -2.84 1.25
C LEU A 137 1.98 -2.26 0.16
N SER A 138 1.41 -1.98 -1.02
CA SER A 138 2.17 -1.40 -2.14
C SER A 138 2.66 0.02 -1.82
N SER A 139 1.80 0.87 -1.23
CA SER A 139 2.15 2.24 -0.83
C SER A 139 3.24 2.25 0.24
N ALA A 140 3.19 1.34 1.22
CA ALA A 140 4.21 1.23 2.26
C ALA A 140 5.60 1.01 1.66
N LEU A 141 5.74 0.05 0.77
CA LEU A 141 7.02 -0.23 0.11
C LEU A 141 7.43 0.88 -0.85
N PHE A 142 6.50 1.37 -1.68
CA PHE A 142 6.78 2.46 -2.61
C PHE A 142 7.33 3.70 -1.88
N LEU A 143 6.63 4.16 -0.85
CA LEU A 143 7.00 5.35 -0.09
C LEU A 143 8.30 5.16 0.70
N TRP A 144 8.48 3.98 1.32
CA TRP A 144 9.68 3.66 2.08
C TRP A 144 10.95 3.60 1.21
N GLN A 145 10.85 3.04 0.01
CA GLN A 145 11.99 2.91 -0.89
C GLN A 145 12.59 4.27 -1.29
N MET A 146 11.77 5.32 -1.36
CA MET A 146 12.23 6.63 -1.83
C MET A 146 13.29 7.27 -0.90
N PRO A 147 13.06 7.52 0.40
CA PRO A 147 14.11 8.05 1.27
C PRO A 147 15.29 7.08 1.44
N HIS A 148 15.01 5.77 1.45
CA HIS A 148 16.05 4.74 1.54
C HIS A 148 17.00 4.79 0.35
N PHE A 149 16.46 4.73 -0.86
CA PHE A 149 17.25 4.65 -2.08
C PHE A 149 17.92 5.98 -2.42
N LEU A 150 17.26 7.12 -2.22
CA LEU A 150 17.85 8.45 -2.44
C LEU A 150 19.02 8.71 -1.50
N ALA A 151 18.91 8.30 -0.23
CA ALA A 151 20.02 8.39 0.73
C ALA A 151 21.19 7.49 0.31
N LEU A 152 20.91 6.25 -0.10
CA LEU A 152 21.93 5.31 -0.63
C LEU A 152 22.63 5.88 -1.88
N ALA A 153 21.84 6.38 -2.84
CA ALA A 153 22.35 6.92 -4.09
C ALA A 153 23.19 8.19 -3.85
N TRP A 154 22.85 9.00 -2.84
CA TRP A 154 23.68 10.12 -2.41
C TRP A 154 25.04 9.67 -1.85
N MET A 155 25.04 8.61 -1.03
CA MET A 155 26.28 8.06 -0.46
C MET A 155 27.23 7.50 -1.54
N TYR A 156 26.68 6.88 -2.56
CA TYR A 156 27.45 6.22 -3.64
C TYR A 156 27.41 7.00 -4.95
N ARG A 157 27.15 8.33 -4.90
CA ARG A 157 27.01 9.14 -6.10
C ARG A 157 28.23 9.09 -7.05
N ASN A 158 29.44 9.00 -6.49
CA ASN A 158 30.67 8.91 -7.29
C ASN A 158 30.76 7.60 -8.07
N ASP A 159 30.39 6.47 -7.45
CA ASP A 159 30.33 5.18 -8.12
C ASP A 159 29.28 5.20 -9.25
N TYR A 160 28.08 5.72 -8.98
CA TYR A 160 27.03 5.83 -9.99
C TYR A 160 27.43 6.76 -11.15
N MET A 161 28.19 7.81 -10.87
CA MET A 161 28.74 8.68 -11.89
C MET A 161 29.76 7.93 -12.77
N GLN A 162 30.67 7.15 -12.18
CA GLN A 162 31.64 6.31 -12.90
C GLN A 162 30.94 5.25 -13.78
N GLY A 163 29.83 4.66 -13.28
CA GLY A 163 29.01 3.73 -14.03
C GLY A 163 28.15 4.38 -15.12
N GLY A 164 28.16 5.71 -15.26
CA GLY A 164 27.38 6.44 -16.26
C GLY A 164 25.88 6.36 -16.04
N TYR A 165 25.44 6.22 -14.78
CA TYR A 165 24.01 6.22 -14.42
C TYR A 165 23.47 7.64 -14.27
N LYS A 166 22.16 7.81 -14.52
CA LYS A 166 21.46 9.07 -14.29
C LYS A 166 20.56 8.92 -13.06
N MET A 167 21.13 9.17 -11.88
CA MET A 167 20.40 9.15 -10.62
C MET A 167 20.06 10.59 -10.16
N VAL A 168 18.98 10.74 -9.39
CA VAL A 168 18.59 12.06 -8.85
C VAL A 168 19.77 12.78 -8.17
N PRO A 169 20.59 12.14 -7.30
CA PRO A 169 21.74 12.80 -6.69
C PRO A 169 22.83 13.28 -7.65
N LEU A 170 22.88 12.75 -8.87
CA LEU A 170 23.87 13.19 -9.88
C LEU A 170 23.40 14.44 -10.63
N THR A 171 22.09 14.69 -10.66
CA THR A 171 21.49 15.91 -11.24
C THR A 171 21.32 17.02 -10.19
N ASP A 172 21.78 16.79 -8.97
CA ASP A 172 21.64 17.68 -7.81
C ASP A 172 22.99 17.90 -7.12
N PRO A 173 23.83 18.84 -7.62
CA PRO A 173 25.15 19.08 -7.10
C PRO A 173 25.16 19.48 -5.63
N THR A 174 24.15 20.21 -5.17
CA THR A 174 24.04 20.69 -3.79
C THR A 174 23.51 19.63 -2.83
N GLY A 175 22.72 18.67 -3.30
CA GLY A 175 22.01 17.69 -2.50
C GLY A 175 20.69 18.18 -1.89
N GLU A 176 20.30 19.41 -2.17
CA GLU A 176 19.09 20.01 -1.61
C GLU A 176 17.82 19.33 -2.12
N ARG A 177 17.73 19.09 -3.43
CA ARG A 177 16.60 18.38 -4.04
C ARG A 177 16.50 16.94 -3.54
N THR A 178 17.62 16.24 -3.45
CA THR A 178 17.69 14.87 -2.94
C THR A 178 17.21 14.80 -1.50
N ALA A 179 17.72 15.68 -0.64
CA ALA A 179 17.34 15.72 0.76
C ALA A 179 15.88 16.16 0.96
N SER A 180 15.38 17.08 0.12
CA SER A 180 13.98 17.51 0.15
C SER A 180 13.03 16.38 -0.26
N LEU A 181 13.35 15.61 -1.29
CA LEU A 181 12.60 14.41 -1.66
C LEU A 181 12.61 13.36 -0.55
N CYS A 182 13.76 13.12 0.10
CA CYS A 182 13.82 12.21 1.25
C CYS A 182 12.84 12.64 2.36
N LEU A 183 12.81 13.93 2.70
CA LEU A 183 11.88 14.44 3.72
C LEU A 183 10.42 14.32 3.25
N GLN A 184 10.11 14.72 2.03
CA GLN A 184 8.77 14.66 1.46
C GLN A 184 8.18 13.25 1.49
N TYR A 185 8.93 12.25 1.02
CA TYR A 185 8.47 10.85 1.04
C TYR A 185 8.41 10.26 2.45
N SER A 186 9.27 10.73 3.38
CA SER A 186 9.15 10.38 4.80
C SER A 186 7.88 10.94 5.44
N VAL A 187 7.45 12.15 5.03
CA VAL A 187 6.15 12.72 5.47
C VAL A 187 4.99 11.90 4.91
N TYR A 188 5.01 11.56 3.60
CA TYR A 188 3.97 10.72 3.01
C TYR A 188 3.89 9.35 3.68
N LEU A 189 5.03 8.76 4.01
CA LEU A 189 5.10 7.48 4.73
C LEU A 189 4.54 7.61 6.16
N ALA A 190 4.76 8.73 6.84
CA ALA A 190 4.21 9.00 8.16
C ALA A 190 2.67 9.21 8.15
N LEU A 191 2.11 9.64 7.02
CA LEU A 191 0.66 9.76 6.84
C LEU A 191 -0.02 8.43 6.51
N LEU A 192 0.74 7.39 6.14
CA LEU A 192 0.16 6.10 5.74
C LEU A 192 -0.55 5.36 6.88
N PRO A 193 -0.03 5.26 8.13
CA PRO A 193 -0.75 4.60 9.22
C PRO A 193 -2.11 5.22 9.55
N PRO A 194 -2.27 6.55 9.70
CA PRO A 194 -3.59 7.15 9.86
C PRO A 194 -4.51 6.92 8.63
N ALA A 195 -3.95 6.91 7.41
CA ALA A 195 -4.73 6.56 6.21
C ALA A 195 -5.19 5.10 6.23
N CYS A 196 -4.35 4.15 6.68
CA CYS A 196 -4.74 2.75 6.85
C CYS A 196 -5.85 2.58 7.90
N TRP A 197 -5.80 3.35 8.99
CA TRP A 197 -6.88 3.38 9.97
C TRP A 197 -8.18 3.95 9.37
N ALA A 198 -8.13 5.09 8.72
CA ALA A 198 -9.28 5.71 8.07
C ALA A 198 -9.91 4.80 7.00
N ALA A 199 -9.08 4.03 6.29
CA ALA A 199 -9.53 3.03 5.33
C ALA A 199 -9.99 1.69 5.97
N GLY A 200 -9.99 1.58 7.30
CA GLY A 200 -10.39 0.37 8.02
C GLY A 200 -9.44 -0.83 7.91
N VAL A 201 -8.25 -0.64 7.33
CA VAL A 201 -7.23 -1.71 7.18
C VAL A 201 -6.62 -2.08 8.54
N THR A 202 -6.46 -1.09 9.42
CA THR A 202 -5.84 -1.25 10.74
C THR A 202 -6.64 -0.59 11.85
N SER A 203 -6.37 -0.96 13.11
CA SER A 203 -6.88 -0.26 14.28
C SER A 203 -6.24 1.14 14.44
N CYS A 204 -6.86 2.03 15.23
CA CYS A 204 -6.30 3.35 15.55
C CYS A 204 -4.95 3.27 16.28
N MET A 205 -4.69 2.18 17.00
CA MET A 205 -3.43 1.97 17.73
C MET A 205 -2.22 1.92 16.79
N PHE A 206 -2.38 1.42 15.55
CA PHE A 206 -1.32 1.49 14.55
C PHE A 206 -0.90 2.93 14.25
N ALA A 207 -1.87 3.84 14.10
CA ALA A 207 -1.58 5.26 13.88
C ALA A 207 -0.86 5.89 15.11
N VAL A 208 -1.27 5.53 16.32
CA VAL A 208 -0.68 6.04 17.57
C VAL A 208 0.76 5.53 17.75
N GLU A 209 0.97 4.21 17.69
CA GLU A 209 2.31 3.62 17.88
C GLU A 209 3.29 4.00 16.78
N SER A 210 2.78 4.24 15.56
CA SER A 210 3.60 4.68 14.43
C SER A 210 4.28 6.05 14.65
N VAL A 211 3.75 6.89 15.53
CA VAL A 211 4.33 8.22 15.81
C VAL A 211 5.80 8.12 16.24
N GLY A 212 6.17 7.11 17.04
CA GLY A 212 7.52 6.91 17.52
C GLY A 212 8.52 6.64 16.41
N PHE A 213 8.28 5.58 15.61
CA PHE A 213 9.23 5.21 14.55
C PHE A 213 9.15 6.13 13.32
N ASN A 214 7.96 6.69 13.01
CA ASN A 214 7.83 7.76 12.02
C ASN A 214 8.59 9.02 12.43
N GLY A 215 8.49 9.43 13.70
CA GLY A 215 9.21 10.56 14.24
C GLY A 215 10.73 10.40 14.11
N LEU A 216 11.26 9.21 14.38
CA LEU A 216 12.70 8.91 14.20
C LEU A 216 13.14 9.03 12.75
N LEU A 217 12.36 8.47 11.81
CA LEU A 217 12.65 8.56 10.37
C LEU A 217 12.57 10.01 9.88
N LEU A 218 11.51 10.75 10.26
CA LEU A 218 11.33 12.16 9.92
C LEU A 218 12.46 13.02 10.47
N LEU A 219 12.89 12.79 11.71
CA LEU A 219 14.03 13.50 12.31
C LEU A 219 15.33 13.24 11.53
N ALA A 220 15.56 11.99 11.09
CA ALA A 220 16.73 11.65 10.29
C ALA A 220 16.68 12.34 8.92
N ALA A 221 15.52 12.35 8.25
CA ALA A 221 15.32 13.01 6.96
C ALA A 221 15.45 14.55 7.09
N PHE A 222 14.87 15.14 8.13
CA PHE A 222 14.98 16.57 8.41
C PHE A 222 16.43 17.00 8.68
N ARG A 223 17.17 16.24 9.50
CA ARG A 223 18.60 16.47 9.74
C ARG A 223 19.42 16.33 8.47
N PHE A 224 19.10 15.40 7.58
CA PHE A 224 19.74 15.30 6.28
C PHE A 224 19.45 16.54 5.44
N ARG A 225 18.21 17.03 5.40
CA ARG A 225 17.87 18.25 4.68
C ARG A 225 18.58 19.49 5.20
N GLN A 226 18.70 19.66 6.51
CA GLN A 226 19.42 20.80 7.11
C GLN A 226 20.93 20.76 6.88
N ASN A 227 21.51 19.57 6.71
CA ASN A 227 22.96 19.36 6.66
C ASN A 227 23.42 18.66 5.37
N HIS A 228 22.66 18.77 4.28
CA HIS A 228 22.94 18.08 3.01
C HIS A 228 24.33 18.41 2.44
N GLN A 229 24.87 19.62 2.72
CA GLN A 229 26.21 20.05 2.30
C GLN A 229 27.35 19.53 3.19
N ARG A 230 27.06 19.03 4.40
CA ARG A 230 28.03 18.61 5.42
C ARG A 230 28.45 17.14 5.31
N GLY A 231 28.56 16.61 4.08
CA GLY A 231 29.05 15.25 3.83
C GLY A 231 28.02 14.14 3.95
N GLN A 232 28.47 12.89 3.93
CA GLN A 232 27.62 11.71 3.81
C GLN A 232 26.99 11.21 5.11
N ALA A 233 27.42 11.75 6.27
CA ALA A 233 27.05 11.21 7.59
C ALA A 233 25.54 11.25 7.85
N HIS A 234 24.85 12.32 7.44
CA HIS A 234 23.40 12.45 7.62
C HIS A 234 22.60 11.57 6.68
N ALA A 235 23.05 11.41 5.42
CA ALA A 235 22.46 10.45 4.48
C ALA A 235 22.61 9.02 4.99
N ARG A 236 23.78 8.66 5.54
CA ARG A 236 24.01 7.34 6.14
C ARG A 236 23.09 7.07 7.34
N ARG A 237 22.88 8.08 8.22
CA ARG A 237 21.95 7.94 9.35
C ARG A 237 20.51 7.70 8.88
N LEU A 238 20.06 8.44 7.86
CA LEU A 238 18.75 8.25 7.27
C LEU A 238 18.63 6.85 6.64
N PHE A 239 19.64 6.41 5.89
CA PHE A 239 19.69 5.06 5.32
C PHE A 239 19.58 3.98 6.40
N LEU A 240 20.35 4.07 7.48
CA LEU A 240 20.29 3.11 8.59
C LEU A 240 18.95 3.16 9.32
N ALA A 241 18.41 4.36 9.56
CA ALA A 241 17.08 4.51 10.16
C ALA A 241 15.98 3.88 9.30
N SER A 242 16.05 4.02 7.97
CA SER A 242 15.09 3.38 7.07
C SER A 242 15.19 1.86 7.04
N LEU A 243 16.38 1.28 7.25
CA LEU A 243 16.53 -0.18 7.39
C LEU A 243 15.85 -0.71 8.66
N ALA A 244 16.01 -0.01 9.78
CA ALA A 244 15.33 -0.39 11.03
C ALA A 244 13.82 -0.13 10.98
N TYR A 245 13.40 0.89 10.24
CA TYR A 245 12.00 1.29 10.10
C TYR A 245 11.12 0.18 9.51
N LEU A 246 11.56 -0.45 8.43
CA LEU A 246 10.73 -1.36 7.65
C LEU A 246 10.25 -2.60 8.43
N PRO A 247 11.11 -3.34 9.17
CA PRO A 247 10.66 -4.45 10.00
C PRO A 247 9.68 -4.02 11.09
N VAL A 248 9.94 -2.86 11.73
CA VAL A 248 9.05 -2.33 12.79
C VAL A 248 7.69 -1.96 12.21
N PHE A 249 7.67 -1.25 11.08
CA PHE A 249 6.44 -0.87 10.38
C PHE A 249 5.58 -2.11 10.06
N PHE A 250 6.18 -3.14 9.42
CA PHE A 250 5.42 -4.34 9.07
C PHE A 250 5.01 -5.16 10.30
N ALA A 251 5.83 -5.23 11.34
CA ALA A 251 5.43 -5.87 12.59
C ALA A 251 4.21 -5.18 13.20
N CYS A 252 4.22 -3.84 13.33
CA CYS A 252 3.08 -3.08 13.82
C CYS A 252 1.86 -3.20 12.89
N LEU A 253 2.04 -3.15 11.57
CA LEU A 253 0.95 -3.32 10.60
C LEU A 253 0.27 -4.68 10.79
N LEU A 254 1.03 -5.75 10.99
CA LEU A 254 0.49 -7.11 11.20
C LEU A 254 -0.20 -7.26 12.55
N LEU A 255 0.31 -6.64 13.61
CA LEU A 255 -0.29 -6.68 14.94
C LEU A 255 -1.64 -5.95 15.00
N HIS A 256 -1.76 -4.86 14.25
CA HIS A 256 -2.93 -3.97 14.29
C HIS A 256 -3.87 -4.13 13.09
N GLN A 257 -3.66 -5.16 12.26
CA GLN A 257 -4.53 -5.42 11.12
C GLN A 257 -5.97 -5.74 11.58
N ASN A 258 -6.95 -5.16 10.90
CA ASN A 258 -8.33 -5.53 11.08
C ASN A 258 -8.62 -6.81 10.30
N ARG A 259 -9.14 -7.84 10.98
CA ARG A 259 -9.44 -9.14 10.36
C ARG A 259 -10.80 -9.20 9.68
N GLN A 260 -11.65 -8.19 9.90
CA GLN A 260 -12.99 -8.13 9.29
C GLN A 260 -12.98 -7.22 8.04
N PRO A 261 -13.66 -7.60 6.95
CA PRO A 261 -13.79 -6.75 5.77
C PRO A 261 -14.56 -5.48 6.14
N ILE A 262 -14.17 -4.35 5.52
CA ILE A 262 -14.78 -3.02 5.75
C ILE A 262 -16.30 -3.06 5.57
N THR A 263 -16.79 -3.81 4.58
CA THR A 263 -18.22 -3.99 4.32
C THR A 263 -18.95 -4.65 5.48
N ALA A 264 -18.34 -5.60 6.19
CA ALA A 264 -18.93 -6.22 7.38
C ALA A 264 -18.91 -5.25 8.57
N ARG A 265 -17.85 -4.44 8.73
CA ARG A 265 -17.75 -3.42 9.78
C ARG A 265 -18.74 -2.28 9.57
N LEU A 266 -18.82 -1.74 8.36
CA LEU A 266 -19.79 -0.69 8.04
C LEU A 266 -21.23 -1.21 8.17
N ALA A 267 -21.47 -2.50 7.86
CA ALA A 267 -22.76 -3.12 8.09
C ALA A 267 -23.06 -3.32 9.60
N GLU A 268 -22.07 -3.70 10.41
CA GLU A 268 -22.23 -3.80 11.88
C GLU A 268 -22.35 -2.42 12.54
N GLU A 269 -21.48 -1.46 12.18
CA GLU A 269 -21.44 -0.12 12.80
C GLU A 269 -22.63 0.75 12.40
N VAL A 270 -23.09 0.66 11.14
CA VAL A 270 -24.28 1.39 10.64
C VAL A 270 -25.58 0.72 11.07
N VAL A 271 -25.61 -0.61 11.23
CA VAL A 271 -26.81 -1.36 11.62
C VAL A 271 -26.97 -1.42 13.14
N ASP A 272 -25.87 -1.54 13.91
CA ASP A 272 -25.98 -1.74 15.36
C ASP A 272 -26.05 -0.43 16.16
N ASP A 273 -25.22 0.57 15.92
CA ASP A 273 -25.20 1.77 16.77
C ASP A 273 -26.17 2.87 16.32
N GLY A 274 -26.28 3.15 15.03
CA GLY A 274 -27.15 4.24 14.57
C GLY A 274 -28.62 3.86 14.46
N TYR A 275 -28.92 2.69 13.91
CA TYR A 275 -30.30 2.27 13.66
C TYR A 275 -30.97 1.77 14.92
N ASN A 276 -30.30 0.98 15.75
CA ASN A 276 -30.89 0.49 17.01
C ASN A 276 -31.06 1.61 18.04
N ASP A 277 -30.12 2.55 18.15
CA ASP A 277 -30.24 3.71 19.04
C ASP A 277 -31.31 4.68 18.56
N ALA A 278 -31.41 4.93 17.23
CA ALA A 278 -32.51 5.72 16.66
C ALA A 278 -33.89 5.04 16.83
N ARG A 279 -33.94 3.72 16.60
CA ARG A 279 -35.15 2.91 16.82
C ARG A 279 -35.59 2.91 18.29
N ASP A 280 -34.64 2.72 19.22
CA ASP A 280 -34.94 2.70 20.65
C ASP A 280 -35.34 4.09 21.17
N ARG A 281 -34.76 5.16 20.65
CA ARG A 281 -35.23 6.55 20.91
C ARG A 281 -36.62 6.78 20.36
N LEU A 282 -36.95 6.30 19.17
CA LEU A 282 -38.29 6.40 18.59
C LEU A 282 -39.30 5.56 19.37
N LEU A 283 -38.96 4.35 19.77
CA LEU A 283 -39.81 3.47 20.57
C LEU A 283 -40.00 3.99 21.99
N SER A 284 -39.00 4.62 22.61
CA SER A 284 -39.13 5.25 23.91
C SER A 284 -40.00 6.48 23.86
N ARG A 285 -39.88 7.35 22.84
CA ARG A 285 -40.76 8.47 22.58
C ARG A 285 -42.18 8.02 22.27
N GLY A 286 -42.38 6.97 21.46
CA GLY A 286 -43.69 6.38 21.19
C GLY A 286 -44.35 5.85 22.46
N ARG A 287 -43.61 5.19 23.33
CA ARG A 287 -44.12 4.73 24.65
C ARG A 287 -44.47 5.89 25.57
N GLN A 288 -43.71 6.97 25.58
CA GLN A 288 -44.04 8.17 26.36
C GLN A 288 -45.32 8.86 25.86
N LEU A 289 -45.51 8.91 24.54
CA LEU A 289 -46.74 9.46 23.94
C LEU A 289 -47.95 8.58 24.25
N CYS A 290 -47.84 7.27 24.16
CA CYS A 290 -48.93 6.34 24.52
C CYS A 290 -49.26 6.39 26.04
N LEU A 291 -48.24 6.54 26.90
CA LEU A 291 -48.44 6.75 28.34
C LEU A 291 -49.13 8.07 28.64
N HIS A 292 -48.83 9.12 27.87
CA HIS A 292 -49.46 10.42 28.01
C HIS A 292 -50.95 10.38 27.61
N GLU A 293 -51.28 9.65 26.55
CA GLU A 293 -52.64 9.44 26.09
C GLU A 293 -53.52 8.67 27.13
N HIS A 294 -52.92 7.66 27.81
CA HIS A 294 -53.57 6.94 28.90
C HIS A 294 -53.78 7.78 30.17
N ILE A 295 -52.95 8.79 30.41
CA ILE A 295 -53.11 9.72 31.55
C ILE A 295 -54.17 10.78 31.26
N VAL A 296 -54.29 11.22 30.00
CA VAL A 296 -55.25 12.30 29.61
C VAL A 296 -56.63 11.75 29.30
N HIS A 297 -56.72 10.52 28.81
CA HIS A 297 -58.00 9.85 28.51
C HIS A 297 -57.97 8.41 29.02
N PRO A 298 -58.34 8.16 30.33
CA PRO A 298 -58.41 6.79 30.79
C PRO A 298 -59.50 6.03 29.99
N PRO A 299 -59.25 4.78 29.58
CA PRO A 299 -60.25 4.02 28.83
C PRO A 299 -61.53 3.88 29.63
N ALA A 300 -62.65 4.11 28.96
CA ALA A 300 -63.97 3.87 29.56
C ALA A 300 -64.06 2.39 29.94
N ALA A 301 -64.41 2.12 31.18
CA ALA A 301 -64.69 0.78 31.65
C ALA A 301 -66.02 0.30 31.06
N ASP A 302 -66.03 -0.87 30.46
CA ASP A 302 -67.23 -1.54 30.01
C ASP A 302 -68.11 -1.88 31.24
N ALA A 303 -69.39 -2.04 31.04
CA ALA A 303 -70.43 -2.20 32.12
C ALA A 303 -70.13 -3.44 33.01
N ASP A 304 -69.23 -4.30 32.69
CA ASP A 304 -68.84 -5.52 33.44
C ASP A 304 -67.53 -5.39 34.24
N GLY A 305 -66.90 -4.21 34.29
CA GLY A 305 -65.70 -4.00 35.11
C GLY A 305 -64.44 -4.70 34.65
N THR A 306 -64.42 -5.29 33.44
CA THR A 306 -63.26 -5.93 32.85
C THR A 306 -62.51 -4.94 31.94
N ILE A 307 -61.25 -4.66 32.25
CA ILE A 307 -60.38 -3.82 31.42
C ILE A 307 -60.11 -4.58 30.12
N ALA A 308 -60.64 -4.07 29.00
CA ALA A 308 -60.39 -4.64 27.69
C ALA A 308 -58.86 -4.65 27.45
N SER A 309 -58.32 -5.84 27.08
CA SER A 309 -56.94 -6.03 26.75
C SER A 309 -56.48 -4.98 25.75
N ALA A 310 -55.39 -4.28 26.07
CA ALA A 310 -54.83 -3.22 25.26
C ALA A 310 -54.64 -3.70 23.80
N ARG A 311 -55.46 -3.16 22.89
CA ARG A 311 -55.22 -3.33 21.44
C ARG A 311 -53.89 -2.66 21.12
N ALA A 312 -52.96 -3.46 20.59
CA ALA A 312 -51.70 -3.00 20.08
C ALA A 312 -51.92 -1.81 19.13
N CYS A 313 -51.23 -0.72 19.36
CA CYS A 313 -51.25 0.46 18.51
C CYS A 313 -50.80 0.05 17.10
N PRO A 314 -51.58 0.18 16.04
CA PRO A 314 -51.19 -0.19 14.70
C PRO A 314 -50.32 0.90 14.08
N VAL A 315 -49.07 1.00 14.47
CA VAL A 315 -48.11 1.75 13.67
C VAL A 315 -47.68 0.83 12.54
N HIS A 316 -48.41 0.85 11.45
CA HIS A 316 -47.95 0.30 10.18
C HIS A 316 -46.83 1.18 9.64
N PHE A 317 -45.58 0.83 9.97
CA PHE A 317 -44.45 1.25 9.15
C PHE A 317 -44.49 0.45 7.83
N GLY A 318 -44.98 1.11 6.77
CA GLY A 318 -44.83 0.60 5.42
C GLY A 318 -43.33 0.30 5.17
N LYS A 319 -43.07 -0.81 4.52
CA LYS A 319 -41.74 -1.12 3.94
C LYS A 319 -41.35 0.05 3.04
N ALA A 320 -40.67 1.05 3.60
CA ALA A 320 -39.94 2.04 2.81
C ALA A 320 -38.73 1.33 2.22
N SER A 321 -38.78 1.23 0.95
CA SER A 321 -38.03 0.44 0.01
C SER A 321 -36.53 0.43 0.24
N ALA A 322 -35.97 -0.77 0.18
CA ALA A 322 -34.54 -1.03 -0.04
C ALA A 322 -34.01 -0.29 -1.30
N ASP A 323 -34.90 0.11 -2.20
CA ASP A 323 -34.58 0.82 -3.46
C ASP A 323 -34.05 2.25 -3.24
N SER A 324 -34.38 2.93 -2.14
CA SER A 324 -33.88 4.28 -1.85
C SER A 324 -32.43 4.29 -1.36
N ALA A 325 -31.98 3.24 -0.69
CA ALA A 325 -30.59 3.10 -0.25
C ALA A 325 -29.68 2.70 -1.41
N ALA A 326 -30.16 1.87 -2.34
CA ALA A 326 -29.41 1.49 -3.55
C ALA A 326 -29.15 2.71 -4.45
N GLY A 327 -30.13 3.59 -4.64
CA GLY A 327 -29.96 4.82 -5.43
C GLY A 327 -28.95 5.81 -4.86
N ILE A 328 -28.78 5.87 -3.53
CA ILE A 328 -27.78 6.74 -2.90
C ILE A 328 -26.36 6.17 -3.09
N VAL A 329 -26.20 4.85 -3.05
CA VAL A 329 -24.91 4.16 -3.25
C VAL A 329 -24.47 4.25 -4.72
N GLU A 330 -25.38 4.07 -5.68
CA GLU A 330 -25.08 4.27 -7.11
C GLU A 330 -24.70 5.72 -7.42
N SER A 331 -25.41 6.71 -6.90
CA SER A 331 -25.08 8.13 -7.09
C SER A 331 -23.72 8.51 -6.49
N ALA A 332 -23.32 7.90 -5.37
CA ALA A 332 -21.99 8.10 -4.78
C ALA A 332 -20.87 7.42 -5.59
N ALA A 333 -21.14 6.26 -6.18
CA ALA A 333 -20.20 5.55 -7.05
C ALA A 333 -19.95 6.31 -8.37
N ASP A 334 -21.00 6.85 -8.98
CA ASP A 334 -20.91 7.66 -10.20
C ASP A 334 -20.16 8.97 -9.96
N SER A 335 -20.36 9.61 -8.82
CA SER A 335 -19.63 10.81 -8.43
C SER A 335 -18.13 10.54 -8.22
N ALA A 336 -17.78 9.39 -7.62
CA ALA A 336 -16.39 8.98 -7.44
C ALA A 336 -15.71 8.64 -8.78
N ALA A 337 -16.41 7.99 -9.71
CA ALA A 337 -15.91 7.70 -11.05
C ALA A 337 -15.62 8.98 -11.84
N GLY A 338 -16.51 9.98 -11.79
CA GLY A 338 -16.32 11.27 -12.44
C GLY A 338 -15.12 12.06 -11.90
N ILE A 339 -14.81 11.97 -10.62
CA ILE A 339 -13.63 12.61 -10.00
C ILE A 339 -12.34 11.93 -10.50
N VAL A 340 -12.33 10.61 -10.63
CA VAL A 340 -11.16 9.85 -11.13
C VAL A 340 -10.90 10.16 -12.61
N GLU A 341 -11.94 10.22 -13.44
CA GLU A 341 -11.79 10.61 -14.86
C GLU A 341 -11.31 12.04 -15.03
N SER A 342 -11.83 12.98 -14.25
CA SER A 342 -11.39 14.39 -14.27
C SER A 342 -9.93 14.53 -13.85
N ALA A 343 -9.48 13.78 -12.82
CA ALA A 343 -8.09 13.77 -12.38
C ALA A 343 -7.16 13.16 -13.44
N ALA A 344 -7.58 12.10 -14.13
CA ALA A 344 -6.83 11.47 -15.22
C ALA A 344 -6.71 12.40 -16.43
N ALA A 345 -7.78 13.10 -16.82
CA ALA A 345 -7.78 14.07 -17.90
C ALA A 345 -6.86 15.26 -17.61
N THR A 346 -6.87 15.77 -16.37
CA THR A 346 -6.00 16.87 -15.93
C THR A 346 -4.53 16.46 -15.94
N ALA A 347 -4.22 15.23 -15.49
CA ALA A 347 -2.86 14.70 -15.53
C ALA A 347 -2.33 14.53 -16.96
N THR A 348 -3.18 14.11 -17.91
CA THR A 348 -2.82 13.95 -19.32
C THR A 348 -2.56 15.31 -19.97
N THR A 349 -3.38 16.33 -19.68
CA THR A 349 -3.23 17.70 -20.21
C THR A 349 -1.95 18.36 -19.69
N LEU A 350 -1.59 18.16 -18.41
CA LEU A 350 -0.35 18.69 -17.84
C LEU A 350 0.91 17.98 -18.38
N ALA A 351 0.79 16.71 -18.78
CA ALA A 351 1.90 15.97 -19.40
C ALA A 351 2.20 16.45 -20.83
N VAL A 352 1.19 16.83 -21.59
CA VAL A 352 1.34 17.32 -22.98
C VAL A 352 1.87 18.76 -23.06
N GLN A 353 1.59 19.61 -22.05
CA GLN A 353 2.06 21.02 -22.03
C GLN A 353 3.52 21.23 -21.60
N LYS A 354 4.27 20.19 -21.27
CA LYS A 354 5.67 20.28 -20.79
C LYS A 354 6.69 19.55 -21.64
N LEU A 355 6.47 19.40 -22.93
CA LEU A 355 7.52 19.05 -23.89
C LEU A 355 8.06 20.34 -24.51
N PRO A 356 9.28 20.82 -24.18
CA PRO A 356 9.97 21.81 -24.99
C PRO A 356 10.52 21.11 -26.24
N GLU A 357 10.48 21.83 -27.38
CA GLU A 357 11.10 21.50 -28.65
C GLU A 357 12.62 21.29 -28.53
#